data_98090ed4aaa580d5caf5e72a0e958ad4
#
_entry.id   98090ed4aaa580d5caf5e72a0e958ad4
#
_cell.length_a   1.000
_cell.length_b   1.000
_cell.length_c   1.000
_cell.angle_alpha   90.00
_cell.angle_beta   90.00
_cell.angle_gamma   90.00
#
_symmetry.space_group_name_H-M   'P 1'
#
loop_
_entity.id
_entity.type
_entity.pdbx_description
1 polymer ?
#
loop_
_entity_poly.entity_id
_entity_poly.type
_entity_poly.pdbx_seq_one_letter_code
_entity_poly.pdbx_strand_id
1 'polypeptide(L)'
;MSQRTRSLRQRLLQHVILPLAVTWLLGTLLALGVARYFTQQAFDRALLDDAYAVASHVRHAEDGGLTLGMSANEMNTLLFDQNERLYFAVYQDDGRLLAGHPGLSLPLIDAGAPPYFTEIPFQNQILRAVVLARQKPAAYKVVVAQTTRSQGQLFERLLVYS
;
A
#
# COMPACT_ATOMS: atom_id res chain seq x y z
N MET A 1 22.85 -61.47 -6.84
CA MET A 1 22.72 -60.15 -6.18
C MET A 1 23.38 -59.12 -7.06
N SER A 2 22.58 -58.39 -7.87
CA SER A 2 23.08 -57.40 -8.83
C SER A 2 23.28 -56.07 -8.10
N GLN A 3 24.52 -55.72 -7.79
CA GLN A 3 24.86 -54.38 -7.31
C GLN A 3 24.68 -53.38 -8.48
N ARG A 4 23.59 -52.66 -8.47
CA ARG A 4 23.41 -51.48 -9.36
C ARG A 4 24.51 -50.47 -9.06
N THR A 5 25.58 -50.49 -9.83
CA THR A 5 26.58 -49.41 -9.84
C THR A 5 25.88 -48.10 -10.20
N ARG A 6 25.58 -47.29 -9.20
CA ARG A 6 25.09 -45.92 -9.43
C ARG A 6 26.12 -45.21 -10.28
N SER A 7 25.73 -44.79 -11.50
CA SER A 7 26.65 -44.13 -12.43
C SER A 7 27.27 -42.89 -11.78
N LEU A 8 28.54 -42.61 -12.06
CA LEU A 8 29.25 -41.42 -11.59
C LEU A 8 28.41 -40.13 -11.83
N ARG A 9 27.65 -40.09 -12.92
CA ARG A 9 26.73 -39.05 -13.28
C ARG A 9 25.60 -38.83 -12.23
N GLN A 10 25.10 -39.93 -11.66
CA GLN A 10 24.02 -39.90 -10.66
C GLN A 10 24.54 -39.44 -9.29
N ARG A 11 25.78 -39.76 -8.95
CA ARG A 11 26.45 -39.23 -7.75
C ARG A 11 26.74 -37.75 -7.86
N LEU A 12 27.19 -37.28 -9.03
CA LEU A 12 27.43 -35.87 -9.28
C LEU A 12 26.14 -35.05 -9.19
N LEU A 13 25.05 -35.57 -9.75
CA LEU A 13 23.74 -34.93 -9.69
C LEU A 13 23.23 -34.76 -8.25
N GLN A 14 23.36 -35.80 -7.43
CA GLN A 14 22.85 -35.76 -6.05
C GLN A 14 23.73 -34.97 -5.07
N HIS A 15 25.04 -34.97 -5.25
CA HIS A 15 25.95 -34.40 -4.27
C HIS A 15 26.41 -32.97 -4.60
N VAL A 16 26.27 -32.55 -5.86
CA VAL A 16 26.71 -31.20 -6.29
C VAL A 16 25.54 -30.38 -6.80
N ILE A 17 24.79 -30.88 -7.76
CA ILE A 17 23.72 -30.09 -8.41
C ILE A 17 22.54 -29.88 -7.48
N LEU A 18 22.14 -30.91 -6.73
CA LEU A 18 21.00 -30.78 -5.82
C LEU A 18 21.24 -29.74 -4.70
N PRO A 19 22.33 -29.78 -3.93
CA PRO A 19 22.59 -28.77 -2.91
C PRO A 19 22.78 -27.37 -3.52
N LEU A 20 23.41 -27.27 -4.69
CA LEU A 20 23.55 -25.98 -5.39
C LEU A 20 22.19 -25.41 -5.79
N ALA A 21 21.31 -26.23 -6.37
CA ALA A 21 19.95 -25.82 -6.74
C ALA A 21 19.13 -25.40 -5.52
N VAL A 22 19.23 -26.12 -4.42
CA VAL A 22 18.55 -25.79 -3.16
C VAL A 22 19.05 -24.46 -2.60
N THR A 23 20.36 -24.25 -2.58
CA THR A 23 20.96 -22.98 -2.12
C THR A 23 20.53 -21.81 -2.99
N TRP A 24 20.51 -22.01 -4.30
CA TRP A 24 20.08 -20.97 -5.25
C TRP A 24 18.59 -20.65 -5.08
N LEU A 25 17.75 -21.66 -4.91
CA LEU A 25 16.32 -21.50 -4.65
C LEU A 25 16.05 -20.73 -3.35
N LEU A 26 16.74 -21.11 -2.26
CA LEU A 26 16.62 -20.42 -0.98
C LEU A 26 17.08 -18.96 -1.07
N GLY A 27 18.20 -18.70 -1.76
CA GLY A 27 18.69 -17.33 -2.00
C GLY A 27 17.69 -16.49 -2.79
N THR A 28 17.10 -17.06 -3.82
CA THR A 28 16.08 -16.36 -4.63
C THR A 28 14.82 -16.05 -3.81
N LEU A 29 14.32 -17.02 -3.03
CA LEU A 29 13.16 -16.81 -2.16
C LEU A 29 13.42 -15.74 -1.10
N LEU A 30 14.61 -15.75 -0.51
CA LEU A 30 15.01 -14.71 0.45
C LEU A 30 15.06 -13.33 -0.22
N ALA A 31 15.70 -13.23 -1.38
CA ALA A 31 15.80 -11.97 -2.12
C ALA A 31 14.42 -11.41 -2.50
N LEU A 32 13.50 -12.26 -2.95
CA LEU A 32 12.13 -11.88 -3.24
C LEU A 32 11.37 -11.41 -2.00
N GLY A 33 11.55 -12.09 -0.87
CA GLY A 33 10.94 -11.69 0.41
C GLY A 33 11.42 -10.31 0.86
N VAL A 34 12.73 -10.09 0.81
CA VAL A 34 13.35 -8.80 1.15
C VAL A 34 12.88 -7.70 0.22
N ALA A 35 12.86 -7.95 -1.10
CA ALA A 35 12.40 -6.98 -2.08
C ALA A 35 10.92 -6.58 -1.83
N ARG A 36 10.05 -7.54 -1.56
CA ARG A 36 8.64 -7.27 -1.23
C ARG A 36 8.50 -6.43 0.04
N TYR A 37 9.24 -6.75 1.08
CA TYR A 37 9.22 -6.00 2.33
C TYR A 37 9.60 -4.53 2.14
N PHE A 38 10.71 -4.26 1.44
CA PHE A 38 11.14 -2.89 1.17
C PHE A 38 10.18 -2.13 0.25
N THR A 39 9.63 -2.80 -0.76
CA THR A 39 8.63 -2.19 -1.65
C THR A 39 7.40 -1.77 -0.86
N GLN A 40 6.85 -2.63 -0.02
CA GLN A 40 5.68 -2.31 0.78
C GLN A 40 5.95 -1.16 1.75
N GLN A 41 7.12 -1.12 2.38
CA GLN A 41 7.50 -0.04 3.27
C GLN A 41 7.65 1.30 2.53
N ALA A 42 8.17 1.30 1.31
CA ALA A 42 8.26 2.49 0.48
C ALA A 42 6.88 3.03 0.09
N PHE A 43 5.95 2.15 -0.27
CA PHE A 43 4.55 2.52 -0.57
C PHE A 43 3.84 3.12 0.65
N ASP A 44 3.95 2.49 1.80
CA ASP A 44 3.34 2.98 3.04
C ASP A 44 3.89 4.37 3.41
N ARG A 45 5.18 4.61 3.20
CA ARG A 45 5.79 5.92 3.43
C ARG A 45 5.27 6.98 2.46
N ALA A 46 5.14 6.64 1.17
CA ALA A 46 4.59 7.57 0.18
C ALA A 46 3.13 7.94 0.50
N LEU A 47 2.28 6.96 0.85
CA LEU A 47 0.91 7.23 1.30
C LEU A 47 0.86 8.14 2.52
N LEU A 48 1.78 7.96 3.46
CA LEU A 48 1.85 8.80 4.65
C LEU A 48 2.25 10.23 4.31
N ASP A 49 3.22 10.42 3.41
CA ASP A 49 3.65 11.73 2.95
C ASP A 49 2.48 12.46 2.24
N ASP A 50 1.71 11.76 1.42
CA ASP A 50 0.50 12.28 0.78
C ASP A 50 -0.58 12.68 1.82
N ALA A 51 -0.77 11.86 2.86
CA ALA A 51 -1.70 12.18 3.94
C ALA A 51 -1.26 13.44 4.70
N TYR A 52 0.02 13.63 4.95
CA TYR A 52 0.54 14.86 5.53
C TYR A 52 0.38 16.06 4.60
N ALA A 53 0.56 15.87 3.29
CA ALA A 53 0.32 16.92 2.30
C ALA A 53 -1.14 17.39 2.33
N VAL A 54 -2.10 16.46 2.33
CA VAL A 54 -3.53 16.78 2.48
C VAL A 54 -3.79 17.49 3.81
N ALA A 55 -3.27 16.99 4.91
CA ALA A 55 -3.45 17.56 6.24
C ALA A 55 -2.90 18.99 6.34
N SER A 56 -1.83 19.31 5.63
CA SER A 56 -1.23 20.66 5.64
C SER A 56 -2.14 21.74 5.03
N HIS A 57 -3.12 21.34 4.23
CA HIS A 57 -4.09 22.24 3.59
C HIS A 57 -5.41 22.38 4.36
N VAL A 58 -5.58 21.62 5.45
CA VAL A 58 -6.74 21.78 6.34
C VAL A 58 -6.56 23.00 7.22
N ARG A 59 -7.51 23.94 7.18
CA ARG A 59 -7.46 25.21 7.90
C ARG A 59 -8.77 25.49 8.61
N HIS A 60 -8.76 26.46 9.54
CA HIS A 60 -9.97 27.02 10.07
C HIS A 60 -10.71 27.82 8.99
N ALA A 61 -12.01 27.62 8.90
CA ALA A 61 -12.90 28.49 8.16
C ALA A 61 -13.29 29.69 9.01
N GLU A 62 -13.74 30.77 8.38
CA GLU A 62 -14.18 32.01 9.07
C GLU A 62 -15.40 31.79 9.97
N ASP A 63 -16.19 30.75 9.71
CA ASP A 63 -17.35 30.31 10.50
C ASP A 63 -17.01 29.47 11.72
N GLY A 64 -15.70 29.23 11.99
CA GLY A 64 -15.21 28.43 13.10
C GLY A 64 -15.16 26.92 12.81
N GLY A 65 -15.54 26.49 11.62
CA GLY A 65 -15.41 25.11 11.15
C GLY A 65 -14.03 24.80 10.56
N LEU A 66 -13.92 23.65 9.91
CA LEU A 66 -12.75 23.28 9.12
C LEU A 66 -13.04 23.44 7.62
N THR A 67 -12.03 23.85 6.88
CA THR A 67 -12.08 23.92 5.42
C THR A 67 -10.78 23.37 4.83
N LEU A 68 -10.88 22.81 3.61
CA LEU A 68 -9.71 22.49 2.82
C LEU A 68 -9.31 23.74 2.03
N GLY A 69 -8.06 24.20 2.21
CA GLY A 69 -7.53 25.40 1.54
C GLY A 69 -7.33 25.26 0.02
N MET A 70 -7.67 24.10 -0.53
CA MET A 70 -7.63 23.78 -1.96
C MET A 70 -8.94 23.13 -2.38
N SER A 71 -9.31 23.30 -3.65
CA SER A 71 -10.43 22.54 -4.23
C SER A 71 -10.05 21.06 -4.37
N ALA A 72 -11.07 20.19 -4.42
CA ALA A 72 -10.84 18.75 -4.62
C ALA A 72 -10.08 18.46 -5.93
N ASN A 73 -10.29 19.26 -6.98
CA ASN A 73 -9.58 19.11 -8.25
C ASN A 73 -8.10 19.50 -8.15
N GLU A 74 -7.78 20.57 -7.43
CA GLU A 74 -6.40 20.96 -7.17
C GLU A 74 -5.67 19.93 -6.34
N MET A 75 -6.33 19.38 -5.33
CA MET A 75 -5.79 18.31 -4.50
C MET A 75 -5.55 17.04 -5.31
N ASN A 76 -6.49 16.63 -6.15
CA ASN A 76 -6.31 15.50 -7.06
C ASN A 76 -5.15 15.72 -8.03
N THR A 77 -4.94 16.95 -8.49
CA THR A 77 -3.80 17.26 -9.37
C THR A 77 -2.47 17.18 -8.62
N LEU A 78 -2.45 17.56 -7.36
CA LEU A 78 -1.26 17.52 -6.50
C LEU A 78 -0.86 16.08 -6.13
N LEU A 79 -1.86 15.22 -5.94
CA LEU A 79 -1.71 13.81 -5.61
C LEU A 79 -1.66 12.91 -6.86
N PHE A 80 -1.67 13.51 -8.07
CA PHE A 80 -1.71 12.76 -9.31
C PHE A 80 -0.38 12.06 -9.57
N ASP A 81 -0.37 10.74 -9.43
CA ASP A 81 0.67 9.86 -9.97
C ASP A 81 0.15 9.20 -11.26
N GLN A 82 0.96 9.24 -12.33
CA GLN A 82 0.56 8.77 -13.67
C GLN A 82 0.25 7.27 -13.72
N ASN A 83 0.70 6.49 -12.73
CA ASN A 83 0.62 5.03 -12.74
C ASN A 83 -0.44 4.44 -11.80
N GLU A 84 -0.92 5.19 -10.81
CA GLU A 84 -1.81 4.67 -9.78
C GLU A 84 -2.93 5.66 -9.45
N ARG A 85 -4.13 5.12 -9.16
CA ARG A 85 -5.26 5.96 -8.74
C ARG A 85 -5.20 6.16 -7.25
N LEU A 86 -5.02 7.40 -6.86
CA LEU A 86 -4.99 7.84 -5.48
C LEU A 86 -6.34 8.47 -5.12
N TYR A 87 -6.87 8.09 -3.98
CA TYR A 87 -8.12 8.59 -3.41
C TYR A 87 -7.85 9.19 -2.05
N PHE A 88 -8.50 10.30 -1.74
CA PHE A 88 -8.41 10.89 -0.41
C PHE A 88 -9.79 11.28 0.11
N ALA A 89 -9.91 11.36 1.43
CA ALA A 89 -11.06 11.93 2.11
C ALA A 89 -10.60 12.55 3.43
N VAL A 90 -11.22 13.69 3.76
CA VAL A 90 -11.02 14.37 5.04
C VAL A 90 -12.34 14.36 5.80
N TYR A 91 -12.32 13.80 7.00
CA TYR A 91 -13.48 13.69 7.87
C TYR A 91 -13.31 14.56 9.11
N GLN A 92 -14.35 15.25 9.48
CA GLN A 92 -14.42 15.92 10.78
C GLN A 92 -14.56 14.92 11.90
N ASP A 93 -14.39 15.34 13.13
CA ASP A 93 -14.48 14.46 14.30
C ASP A 93 -15.88 13.84 14.46
N ASP A 94 -16.92 14.53 14.01
CA ASP A 94 -18.31 14.05 13.97
C ASP A 94 -18.61 13.04 12.86
N GLY A 95 -17.60 12.67 12.06
CA GLY A 95 -17.70 11.71 10.94
C GLY A 95 -18.22 12.32 9.63
N ARG A 96 -18.48 13.63 9.57
CA ARG A 96 -18.88 14.29 8.33
C ARG A 96 -17.71 14.45 7.37
N LEU A 97 -17.96 14.17 6.10
CA LEU A 97 -16.98 14.40 5.04
C LEU A 97 -16.78 15.90 4.82
N LEU A 98 -15.55 16.37 5.03
CA LEU A 98 -15.17 17.75 4.75
C LEU A 98 -14.84 17.93 3.26
N ALA A 99 -14.05 17.04 2.70
CA ALA A 99 -13.61 17.06 1.32
C ALA A 99 -13.13 15.68 0.86
N GLY A 100 -13.08 15.48 -0.46
CA GLY A 100 -12.53 14.29 -1.06
C GLY A 100 -13.59 13.31 -1.58
N HIS A 101 -13.23 12.04 -1.69
CA HIS A 101 -14.08 11.02 -2.28
C HIS A 101 -15.06 10.46 -1.27
N PRO A 102 -16.39 10.60 -1.50
CA PRO A 102 -17.39 9.97 -0.66
C PRO A 102 -17.30 8.45 -0.79
N GLY A 103 -17.57 7.73 0.29
CA GLY A 103 -17.58 6.27 0.31
C GLY A 103 -16.24 5.62 0.66
N LEU A 104 -15.17 6.37 0.84
CA LEU A 104 -13.98 5.85 1.53
C LEU A 104 -14.37 5.57 2.99
N SER A 105 -14.34 4.29 3.38
CA SER A 105 -14.65 3.92 4.76
C SER A 105 -13.60 4.45 5.72
N LEU A 106 -14.07 5.06 6.81
CA LEU A 106 -13.20 5.53 7.88
C LEU A 106 -13.12 4.44 8.97
N PRO A 107 -11.95 3.83 9.19
CA PRO A 107 -11.77 2.97 10.34
C PRO A 107 -11.93 3.77 11.64
N LEU A 108 -12.47 3.14 12.68
CA LEU A 108 -12.58 3.75 14.00
C LEU A 108 -11.16 3.88 14.59
N ILE A 109 -10.68 5.11 14.68
CA ILE A 109 -9.38 5.45 15.26
C ILE A 109 -9.59 6.59 16.24
N ASP A 110 -8.97 6.50 17.41
CA ASP A 110 -9.01 7.54 18.40
C ASP A 110 -8.27 8.81 17.94
N ALA A 111 -8.75 9.96 18.38
CA ALA A 111 -8.09 11.23 18.14
C ALA A 111 -6.69 11.23 18.76
N GLY A 112 -5.65 11.50 17.93
CA GLY A 112 -4.25 11.50 18.36
C GLY A 112 -3.55 10.15 18.28
N ALA A 113 -4.20 9.10 17.76
CA ALA A 113 -3.56 7.85 17.45
C ALA A 113 -2.44 8.04 16.38
N PRO A 114 -1.39 7.19 16.41
CA PRO A 114 -0.37 7.21 15.36
C PRO A 114 -0.99 6.85 13.99
N PRO A 115 -0.31 7.19 12.88
CA PRO A 115 -0.77 6.81 11.56
C PRO A 115 -1.06 5.31 11.47
N TYR A 116 -2.22 4.97 10.92
CA TYR A 116 -2.69 3.59 10.84
C TYR A 116 -2.83 3.16 9.38
N PHE A 117 -2.16 2.08 9.01
CA PHE A 117 -2.22 1.50 7.68
C PHE A 117 -3.20 0.34 7.65
N THR A 118 -4.09 0.34 6.67
CA THR A 118 -5.11 -0.69 6.52
C THR A 118 -5.47 -0.91 5.06
N GLU A 119 -6.26 -1.92 4.81
CA GLU A 119 -6.88 -2.16 3.52
C GLU A 119 -8.37 -1.84 3.61
N ILE A 120 -8.87 -1.04 2.68
CA ILE A 120 -10.27 -0.65 2.62
C ILE A 120 -10.90 -1.05 1.29
N PRO A 121 -12.12 -1.59 1.29
CA PRO A 121 -12.86 -1.85 0.07
C PRO A 121 -13.42 -0.51 -0.48
N PHE A 122 -13.21 -0.27 -1.76
CA PHE A 122 -13.73 0.91 -2.45
C PHE A 122 -13.97 0.59 -3.92
N GLN A 123 -15.16 0.89 -4.45
CA GLN A 123 -15.54 0.68 -5.86
C GLN A 123 -15.14 -0.70 -6.41
N ASN A 124 -15.46 -1.76 -5.66
CA ASN A 124 -15.16 -3.16 -6.03
C ASN A 124 -13.65 -3.50 -6.12
N GLN A 125 -12.81 -2.71 -5.46
CA GLN A 125 -11.36 -2.92 -5.35
C GLN A 125 -10.94 -2.83 -3.89
N ILE A 126 -9.82 -3.46 -3.55
CA ILE A 126 -9.18 -3.30 -2.25
C ILE A 126 -8.07 -2.27 -2.42
N LEU A 127 -8.14 -1.22 -1.63
CA LEU A 127 -7.14 -0.15 -1.60
C LEU A 127 -6.27 -0.27 -0.37
N ARG A 128 -4.98 -0.04 -0.51
CA ARG A 128 -4.09 0.22 0.62
C ARG A 128 -4.29 1.64 1.09
N ALA A 129 -4.58 1.84 2.35
CA ALA A 129 -4.91 3.14 2.92
C ALA A 129 -4.10 3.46 4.16
N VAL A 130 -3.86 4.73 4.37
CA VAL A 130 -3.37 5.29 5.62
C VAL A 130 -4.44 6.21 6.21
N VAL A 131 -4.65 6.12 7.51
CA VAL A 131 -5.51 7.03 8.27
C VAL A 131 -4.64 7.85 9.20
N LEU A 132 -4.72 9.16 9.06
CA LEU A 132 -3.99 10.13 9.87
C LEU A 132 -4.97 10.93 10.70
N ALA A 133 -4.90 10.80 12.02
CA ALA A 133 -5.70 11.60 12.96
C ALA A 133 -4.91 12.84 13.39
N ARG A 134 -5.54 14.00 13.31
CA ARG A 134 -4.96 15.30 13.73
C ARG A 134 -5.90 16.01 14.67
N GLN A 135 -5.34 16.81 15.58
CA GLN A 135 -6.10 17.57 16.58
C GLN A 135 -6.05 19.08 16.35
N LYS A 136 -5.23 19.54 15.46
CA LYS A 136 -5.08 20.97 15.14
C LYS A 136 -5.28 21.19 13.63
N PRO A 137 -6.02 22.24 13.24
CA PRO A 137 -6.60 23.29 14.05
C PRO A 137 -7.79 22.85 14.92
N ALA A 138 -8.52 21.82 14.56
CA ALA A 138 -9.53 21.10 15.34
C ALA A 138 -9.34 19.59 15.06
N ALA A 139 -10.08 18.71 15.71
CA ALA A 139 -9.98 17.27 15.47
C ALA A 139 -10.53 16.91 14.07
N TYR A 140 -9.72 16.22 13.26
CA TYR A 140 -10.09 15.68 11.97
C TYR A 140 -9.25 14.46 11.61
N LYS A 141 -9.70 13.71 10.62
CA LYS A 141 -9.02 12.53 10.10
C LYS A 141 -8.85 12.63 8.60
N VAL A 142 -7.66 12.27 8.14
CA VAL A 142 -7.34 12.20 6.70
C VAL A 142 -7.17 10.72 6.35
N VAL A 143 -7.87 10.30 5.31
CA VAL A 143 -7.71 8.97 4.71
C VAL A 143 -7.13 9.18 3.32
N VAL A 144 -6.00 8.56 3.05
CA VAL A 144 -5.42 8.49 1.71
C VAL A 144 -5.30 7.02 1.35
N ALA A 145 -5.78 6.67 0.18
CA ALA A 145 -5.84 5.30 -0.28
C ALA A 145 -5.40 5.18 -1.74
N GLN A 146 -4.69 4.12 -2.06
CA GLN A 146 -4.11 3.88 -3.37
C GLN A 146 -4.42 2.47 -3.85
N THR A 147 -4.60 2.30 -5.17
CA THR A 147 -4.80 0.99 -5.78
C THR A 147 -3.48 0.20 -5.77
N THR A 148 -3.49 -0.99 -5.19
CA THR A 148 -2.34 -1.93 -5.24
C THR A 148 -2.34 -2.75 -6.54
N ARG A 149 -2.57 -2.11 -7.67
CA ARG A 149 -2.83 -2.79 -8.95
C ARG A 149 -1.63 -3.53 -9.57
N SER A 150 -0.42 -3.27 -9.14
CA SER A 150 0.78 -3.76 -9.84
C SER A 150 1.13 -5.23 -9.58
N GLN A 151 0.62 -5.86 -8.52
CA GLN A 151 1.02 -7.23 -8.19
C GLN A 151 0.05 -8.31 -8.72
N GLY A 152 -1.25 -8.04 -8.81
CA GLY A 152 -2.24 -9.03 -9.28
C GLY A 152 -2.26 -9.22 -10.80
N GLN A 153 -2.12 -8.16 -11.56
CA GLN A 153 -2.24 -8.22 -13.03
C GLN A 153 -1.03 -8.83 -13.74
N LEU A 154 0.16 -8.77 -13.16
CA LEU A 154 1.34 -9.43 -13.72
C LEU A 154 1.25 -10.95 -13.59
N PHE A 155 0.67 -11.45 -12.49
CA PHE A 155 0.44 -12.89 -12.32
C PHE A 155 -0.65 -13.43 -13.26
N GLU A 156 -1.74 -12.72 -13.48
CA GLU A 156 -2.78 -13.15 -14.43
C GLU A 156 -2.28 -13.13 -15.88
N ARG A 157 -1.50 -12.14 -16.28
CA ARG A 157 -0.93 -12.09 -17.64
C ARG A 157 0.09 -13.19 -17.90
N LEU A 158 0.86 -13.61 -16.92
CA LEU A 158 1.81 -14.71 -17.06
C LEU A 158 1.13 -16.08 -17.15
N LEU A 159 -0.04 -16.25 -16.53
CA LEU A 159 -0.81 -17.50 -16.61
C LEU A 159 -1.61 -17.64 -17.91
N VAL A 160 -1.92 -16.55 -18.59
CA VAL A 160 -2.69 -16.58 -19.86
C VAL A 160 -1.77 -16.85 -21.08
N TYR A 161 -0.46 -16.67 -20.96
CA TYR A 161 0.52 -16.91 -22.04
C TYR A 161 1.35 -18.20 -21.86
N SER A 162 0.98 -19.07 -20.94
CA SER A 162 1.52 -20.42 -20.80
C SER A 162 0.49 -21.50 -21.22
#